data_cda17a4cce6ad102d89d6ac4f1650792
#
_entry.id   cda17a4cce6ad102d89d6ac4f1650792
#
_cell.length_a   1.000
_cell.length_b   1.000
_cell.length_c   1.000
_cell.angle_alpha   90.00
_cell.angle_beta   90.00
_cell.angle_gamma   90.00
#
_symmetry.space_group_name_H-M   'P 1'
#
loop_
_entity.id
_entity.type
_entity.pdbx_description
1 polymer ?
#
loop_
_entity_poly.entity_id
_entity_poly.type
_entity_poly.pdbx_seq_one_letter_code
_entity_poly.pdbx_strand_id
1 'polypeptide(L)'
;MTQDDGGTSPGDMPQYQQPGWPNNAPGGFAPAPGMMAPGMAMAPVPAGLYYDAATGLTLPNGTELASHGRRVGAYFFAALLWVVTLFIGYAIWGLVTWGKGRTPVQQLLHMRCWKVREMTTASWGTMFLRGLCMWVLDGFALGGLVSFVMFLVNKDRRTLYDLVSGVVVLHDPNDVLP
;
A
#
# COMPACT_ATOMS: atom_id res chain seq x y z
N MET A 1 -6.46 -30.62 55.12
CA MET A 1 -5.98 -29.30 54.66
C MET A 1 -5.99 -29.34 53.14
N THR A 2 -7.11 -29.02 52.53
CA THR A 2 -7.30 -28.96 51.06
C THR A 2 -7.22 -27.49 50.67
N GLN A 3 -6.25 -27.18 49.87
CA GLN A 3 -5.96 -25.86 49.32
C GLN A 3 -6.87 -25.63 48.11
N ASP A 4 -7.78 -24.69 48.26
CA ASP A 4 -8.76 -24.28 47.23
C ASP A 4 -8.05 -23.32 46.26
N ASP A 5 -7.63 -23.83 45.11
CA ASP A 5 -7.07 -23.01 44.05
C ASP A 5 -8.20 -22.30 43.31
N GLY A 6 -8.49 -21.07 43.72
CA GLY A 6 -9.43 -20.18 43.08
C GLY A 6 -9.01 -19.78 41.66
N GLY A 7 -9.26 -20.69 40.71
CA GLY A 7 -9.10 -20.42 39.27
C GLY A 7 -10.17 -19.45 38.81
N THR A 8 -9.77 -18.20 38.54
CA THR A 8 -10.60 -17.22 37.84
C THR A 8 -10.92 -17.75 36.45
N SER A 9 -12.20 -17.97 36.20
CA SER A 9 -12.73 -18.40 34.90
C SER A 9 -12.41 -17.36 33.81
N PRO A 10 -12.11 -17.76 32.56
CA PRO A 10 -11.83 -16.82 31.44
C PRO A 10 -12.98 -15.88 31.08
N GLY A 11 -14.16 -16.02 31.72
CA GLY A 11 -15.35 -15.19 31.50
C GLY A 11 -15.45 -13.92 32.34
N ASP A 12 -14.61 -13.74 33.38
CA ASP A 12 -14.74 -12.65 34.36
C ASP A 12 -13.85 -11.43 34.06
N MET A 13 -13.30 -11.31 32.85
CA MET A 13 -12.59 -10.08 32.48
C MET A 13 -13.61 -8.97 32.17
N PRO A 14 -13.49 -7.78 32.79
CA PRO A 14 -14.37 -6.66 32.49
C PRO A 14 -14.26 -6.31 31.00
N GLN A 15 -15.38 -6.36 30.29
CA GLN A 15 -15.47 -5.89 28.92
C GLN A 15 -15.25 -4.38 28.91
N TYR A 16 -14.08 -3.94 28.50
CA TYR A 16 -13.80 -2.54 28.27
C TYR A 16 -14.65 -2.05 27.10
N GLN A 17 -15.62 -1.18 27.37
CA GLN A 17 -16.32 -0.42 26.36
C GLN A 17 -15.28 0.41 25.58
N GLN A 18 -15.12 0.11 24.29
CA GLN A 18 -14.25 0.87 23.41
C GLN A 18 -14.75 2.32 23.35
N PRO A 19 -13.90 3.32 23.61
CA PRO A 19 -14.24 4.70 23.28
C PRO A 19 -14.50 4.78 21.77
N GLY A 20 -15.71 5.21 21.38
CA GLY A 20 -16.07 5.37 19.99
C GLY A 20 -15.13 6.37 19.30
N TRP A 21 -14.32 5.88 18.40
CA TRP A 21 -13.54 6.73 17.50
C TRP A 21 -14.49 7.42 16.53
N PRO A 22 -14.34 8.75 16.30
CA PRO A 22 -15.08 9.40 15.25
C PRO A 22 -14.64 8.81 13.90
N ASN A 23 -15.58 8.21 13.18
CA ASN A 23 -15.37 7.58 11.86
C ASN A 23 -14.90 8.54 10.75
N ASN A 24 -14.55 9.77 11.09
CA ASN A 24 -14.24 10.86 10.15
C ASN A 24 -12.83 11.46 10.33
N ALA A 25 -11.85 10.71 10.86
CA ALA A 25 -10.48 11.20 10.85
C ALA A 25 -9.95 11.18 9.40
N PRO A 26 -9.65 12.32 8.77
CA PRO A 26 -9.05 12.35 7.45
C PRO A 26 -7.62 11.84 7.55
N GLY A 27 -7.35 10.70 6.89
CA GLY A 27 -6.02 10.10 6.83
C GLY A 27 -5.73 9.14 7.98
N GLY A 28 -6.42 7.99 8.00
CA GLY A 28 -6.22 6.93 8.99
C GLY A 28 -4.86 6.25 8.90
N PHE A 29 -3.83 6.90 9.44
CA PHE A 29 -2.61 6.22 9.82
C PHE A 29 -2.84 5.67 11.24
N ALA A 30 -2.86 4.36 11.38
CA ALA A 30 -2.76 3.77 12.71
C ALA A 30 -1.42 4.24 13.33
N PRO A 31 -1.40 4.71 14.58
CA PRO A 31 -0.16 5.12 15.24
C PRO A 31 0.83 3.95 15.29
N ALA A 32 2.12 4.27 15.18
CA ALA A 32 3.19 3.26 15.27
C ALA A 32 3.10 2.53 16.64
N PRO A 33 3.47 1.23 16.70
CA PRO A 33 3.34 0.41 17.92
C PRO A 33 3.98 0.98 19.19
N GLY A 34 4.93 1.91 19.07
CA GLY A 34 5.58 2.60 20.19
C GLY A 34 4.90 3.89 20.66
N MET A 35 3.87 4.37 19.97
CA MET A 35 3.16 5.61 20.31
C MET A 35 1.77 5.37 20.92
N MET A 36 1.40 4.12 21.13
CA MET A 36 0.11 3.81 21.77
C MET A 36 0.23 3.97 23.27
N ALA A 37 -0.68 4.74 23.86
CA ALA A 37 -0.85 4.75 25.30
C ALA A 37 -1.25 3.34 25.78
N PRO A 38 -0.76 2.89 26.94
CA PRO A 38 -1.15 1.61 27.52
C PRO A 38 -2.68 1.51 27.60
N GLY A 39 -3.27 0.56 26.89
CA GLY A 39 -4.74 0.35 26.87
C GLY A 39 -5.45 0.69 25.56
N MET A 40 -4.78 1.26 24.54
CA MET A 40 -5.37 1.39 23.21
C MET A 40 -5.28 0.08 22.43
N ALA A 41 -6.38 -0.66 22.34
CA ALA A 41 -6.48 -1.79 21.42
C ALA A 41 -6.45 -1.28 19.98
N MET A 42 -5.64 -1.89 19.11
CA MET A 42 -5.70 -1.65 17.67
C MET A 42 -7.10 -2.02 17.16
N ALA A 43 -7.67 -1.17 16.30
CA ALA A 43 -8.90 -1.52 15.60
C ALA A 43 -8.74 -2.89 14.92
N PRO A 44 -9.76 -3.76 14.95
CA PRO A 44 -9.67 -5.06 14.34
C PRO A 44 -9.38 -4.92 12.86
N VAL A 45 -8.32 -5.60 12.41
CA VAL A 45 -7.96 -5.63 11.00
C VAL A 45 -9.00 -6.46 10.24
N PRO A 46 -9.58 -5.96 9.15
CA PRO A 46 -10.56 -6.72 8.37
C PRO A 46 -10.00 -8.07 7.89
N ALA A 47 -10.89 -9.07 7.73
CA ALA A 47 -10.51 -10.39 7.25
C ALA A 47 -9.79 -10.31 5.88
N GLY A 48 -8.72 -11.07 5.71
CA GLY A 48 -7.90 -11.03 4.49
C GLY A 48 -6.85 -9.93 4.43
N LEU A 49 -6.75 -9.08 5.46
CA LEU A 49 -5.73 -8.04 5.57
C LEU A 49 -4.84 -8.29 6.80
N TYR A 50 -3.65 -7.72 6.80
CA TYR A 50 -2.76 -7.67 7.96
C TYR A 50 -2.21 -6.26 8.17
N TYR A 51 -1.82 -5.94 9.38
CA TYR A 51 -1.18 -4.68 9.71
C TYR A 51 0.34 -4.82 9.66
N ASP A 52 0.98 -4.05 8.78
CA ASP A 52 2.43 -3.97 8.69
C ASP A 52 2.96 -2.90 9.65
N ALA A 53 3.52 -3.32 10.78
CA ALA A 53 4.03 -2.44 11.81
C ALA A 53 5.22 -1.57 11.34
N ALA A 54 5.98 -2.00 10.34
CA ALA A 54 7.13 -1.25 9.83
C ALA A 54 6.70 0.01 9.07
N THR A 55 5.63 -0.08 8.31
CA THR A 55 5.11 1.03 7.50
C THR A 55 3.87 1.70 8.12
N GLY A 56 3.17 1.00 9.02
CA GLY A 56 1.91 1.45 9.60
C GLY A 56 0.72 1.30 8.64
N LEU A 57 0.85 0.45 7.63
CA LEU A 57 -0.18 0.23 6.61
C LEU A 57 -0.92 -1.07 6.83
N THR A 58 -2.19 -1.09 6.43
CA THR A 58 -2.98 -2.32 6.34
C THR A 58 -2.90 -2.86 4.93
N LEU A 59 -2.35 -4.07 4.77
CA LEU A 59 -2.01 -4.69 3.51
C LEU A 59 -2.74 -6.03 3.35
N PRO A 60 -2.99 -6.49 2.11
CA PRO A 60 -3.58 -7.80 1.83
C PRO A 60 -2.66 -8.94 2.25
N ASN A 61 -3.24 -10.00 2.81
CA ASN A 61 -2.48 -11.21 3.15
C ASN A 61 -1.82 -11.80 1.90
N GLY A 62 -0.58 -12.25 2.05
CA GLY A 62 0.20 -12.82 0.94
C GLY A 62 0.88 -11.79 0.04
N THR A 63 0.75 -10.50 0.33
CA THR A 63 1.48 -9.43 -0.37
C THR A 63 2.48 -8.75 0.55
N GLU A 64 3.46 -8.08 -0.02
CA GLU A 64 4.45 -7.28 0.70
C GLU A 64 4.69 -5.94 -0.01
N LEU A 65 5.20 -4.94 0.71
CA LEU A 65 5.56 -3.67 0.09
C LEU A 65 6.73 -3.88 -0.90
N ALA A 66 6.55 -3.43 -2.14
CA ALA A 66 7.57 -3.60 -3.17
C ALA A 66 8.90 -2.97 -2.74
N SER A 67 10.00 -3.73 -2.84
CA SER A 67 11.33 -3.28 -2.47
C SER A 67 11.82 -2.13 -3.36
N HIS A 68 12.73 -1.30 -2.85
CA HIS A 68 13.34 -0.22 -3.65
C HIS A 68 13.98 -0.76 -4.93
N GLY A 69 14.76 -1.85 -4.83
CA GLY A 69 15.41 -2.46 -5.98
C GLY A 69 14.42 -2.93 -7.04
N ARG A 70 13.30 -3.55 -6.63
CA ARG A 70 12.26 -4.01 -7.55
C ARG A 70 11.58 -2.82 -8.25
N ARG A 71 11.33 -1.73 -7.54
CA ARG A 71 10.74 -0.52 -8.12
C ARG A 71 11.71 0.20 -9.07
N VAL A 72 12.98 0.33 -8.69
CA VAL A 72 14.02 0.88 -9.57
C VAL A 72 14.19 0.00 -10.81
N GLY A 73 14.24 -1.31 -10.65
CA GLY A 73 14.27 -2.26 -11.76
C GLY A 73 13.07 -2.09 -12.70
N ALA A 74 11.88 -1.84 -12.15
CA ALA A 74 10.69 -1.59 -12.95
C ALA A 74 10.80 -0.36 -13.85
N TYR A 75 11.48 0.70 -13.44
CA TYR A 75 11.72 1.87 -14.30
C TYR A 75 12.63 1.53 -15.51
N PHE A 76 13.70 0.78 -15.26
CA PHE A 76 14.58 0.33 -16.36
C PHE A 76 13.85 -0.62 -17.31
N PHE A 77 13.07 -1.55 -16.77
CA PHE A 77 12.25 -2.45 -17.59
C PHE A 77 11.17 -1.71 -18.37
N ALA A 78 10.55 -0.70 -17.76
CA ALA A 78 9.58 0.15 -18.45
C ALA A 78 10.22 0.87 -19.63
N ALA A 79 11.40 1.48 -19.43
CA ALA A 79 12.13 2.16 -20.50
C ALA A 79 12.49 1.19 -21.66
N LEU A 80 12.96 -0.02 -21.32
CA LEU A 80 13.22 -1.05 -22.31
C LEU A 80 11.95 -1.44 -23.10
N LEU A 81 10.86 -1.71 -22.41
CA LEU A 81 9.58 -2.06 -23.03
C LEU A 81 9.05 -0.92 -23.92
N TRP A 82 9.21 0.33 -23.50
CA TRP A 82 8.83 1.49 -24.30
C TRP A 82 9.53 1.47 -25.67
N VAL A 83 10.83 1.20 -25.70
CA VAL A 83 11.60 1.12 -26.93
C VAL A 83 11.19 -0.10 -27.76
N VAL A 84 11.14 -1.30 -27.15
CA VAL A 84 10.83 -2.56 -27.84
C VAL A 84 9.42 -2.58 -28.43
N THR A 85 8.44 -1.98 -27.75
CA THR A 85 7.04 -1.93 -28.22
C THR A 85 6.70 -0.67 -29.01
N LEU A 86 7.72 0.09 -29.44
CA LEU A 86 7.56 1.32 -30.23
C LEU A 86 6.58 2.32 -29.60
N PHE A 87 6.63 2.51 -28.29
CA PHE A 87 5.76 3.39 -27.49
C PHE A 87 4.26 3.04 -27.55
N ILE A 88 3.71 2.86 -28.75
CA ILE A 88 2.29 2.60 -28.98
C ILE A 88 1.84 1.28 -28.36
N GLY A 89 2.63 0.22 -28.56
CA GLY A 89 2.33 -1.08 -27.98
C GLY A 89 2.28 -1.04 -26.44
N TYR A 90 3.23 -0.34 -25.81
CA TYR A 90 3.23 -0.14 -24.37
C TYR A 90 2.01 0.65 -23.88
N ALA A 91 1.63 1.69 -24.61
CA ALA A 91 0.47 2.51 -24.28
C ALA A 91 -0.84 1.70 -24.33
N ILE A 92 -1.07 0.95 -25.41
CA ILE A 92 -2.24 0.08 -25.57
C ILE A 92 -2.28 -0.99 -24.47
N TRP A 93 -1.14 -1.67 -24.22
CA TRP A 93 -1.04 -2.64 -23.15
C TRP A 93 -1.29 -2.00 -21.78
N GLY A 94 -0.77 -0.79 -21.54
CA GLY A 94 -1.01 0.00 -20.34
C GLY A 94 -2.50 0.26 -20.10
N LEU A 95 -3.22 0.74 -21.10
CA LEU A 95 -4.66 1.02 -20.98
C LEU A 95 -5.46 -0.23 -20.55
N VAL A 96 -5.09 -1.41 -21.03
CA VAL A 96 -5.73 -2.68 -20.64
C VAL A 96 -5.35 -3.08 -19.22
N THR A 97 -4.08 -2.97 -18.85
CA THR A 97 -3.58 -3.43 -17.54
C THR A 97 -3.95 -2.49 -16.40
N TRP A 98 -4.21 -1.21 -16.67
CA TRP A 98 -4.66 -0.24 -15.66
C TRP A 98 -5.98 -0.65 -15.01
N GLY A 99 -6.87 -1.35 -15.74
CA GLY A 99 -8.08 -1.91 -15.16
C GLY A 99 -7.84 -2.95 -14.06
N LYS A 100 -6.63 -3.55 -14.06
CA LYS A 100 -6.17 -4.52 -13.04
C LYS A 100 -5.25 -3.88 -11.98
N GLY A 101 -5.21 -2.56 -11.88
CA GLY A 101 -4.40 -1.84 -10.92
C GLY A 101 -2.88 -2.00 -11.12
N ARG A 102 -2.42 -2.24 -12.34
CA ARG A 102 -0.98 -2.42 -12.65
C ARG A 102 -0.61 -1.86 -14.02
N THR A 103 0.66 -1.50 -14.19
CA THR A 103 1.24 -1.16 -15.50
C THR A 103 1.80 -2.43 -16.17
N PRO A 104 2.09 -2.41 -17.47
CA PRO A 104 2.69 -3.56 -18.15
C PRO A 104 3.93 -4.12 -17.45
N VAL A 105 4.84 -3.24 -17.03
CA VAL A 105 6.04 -3.67 -16.30
C VAL A 105 5.74 -4.20 -14.90
N GLN A 106 4.77 -3.61 -14.22
CA GLN A 106 4.32 -4.12 -12.92
C GLN A 106 3.68 -5.51 -13.03
N GLN A 107 2.99 -5.77 -14.15
CA GLN A 107 2.46 -7.09 -14.45
C GLN A 107 3.57 -8.14 -14.56
N LEU A 108 4.66 -7.83 -15.27
CA LEU A 108 5.80 -8.73 -15.44
C LEU A 108 6.59 -8.98 -14.15
N LEU A 109 6.59 -8.01 -13.24
CA LEU A 109 7.30 -8.08 -11.96
C LEU A 109 6.40 -8.49 -10.77
N HIS A 110 5.19 -8.98 -11.04
CA HIS A 110 4.21 -9.35 -10.02
C HIS A 110 3.98 -8.24 -9.00
N MET A 111 3.76 -7.01 -9.50
CA MET A 111 3.47 -5.86 -8.66
C MET A 111 2.08 -5.32 -8.96
N ARG A 112 1.42 -4.77 -7.92
CA ARG A 112 0.12 -4.11 -8.04
C ARG A 112 0.06 -2.83 -7.22
N CYS A 113 -0.80 -1.91 -7.64
CA CYS A 113 -1.12 -0.70 -6.90
C CYS A 113 -2.32 -0.95 -6.00
N TRP A 114 -2.16 -0.68 -4.71
CA TRP A 114 -3.17 -0.83 -3.67
C TRP A 114 -3.57 0.53 -3.13
N LYS A 115 -4.87 0.79 -3.05
CA LYS A 115 -5.43 1.99 -2.43
C LYS A 115 -5.48 1.80 -0.92
N VAL A 116 -4.69 2.56 -0.19
CA VAL A 116 -4.58 2.42 1.26
C VAL A 116 -5.88 2.77 1.98
N ARG A 117 -6.58 3.82 1.52
CA ARG A 117 -7.82 4.29 2.16
C ARG A 117 -9.02 3.38 1.92
N GLU A 118 -9.14 2.88 0.71
CA GLU A 118 -10.30 2.07 0.29
C GLU A 118 -10.07 0.58 0.52
N MET A 119 -8.83 0.18 0.87
CA MET A 119 -8.42 -1.22 1.06
C MET A 119 -8.78 -2.09 -0.15
N THR A 120 -8.57 -1.56 -1.36
CA THR A 120 -8.86 -2.24 -2.63
C THR A 120 -7.71 -2.05 -3.62
N THR A 121 -7.68 -2.87 -4.68
CA THR A 121 -6.78 -2.65 -5.83
C THR A 121 -7.09 -1.32 -6.51
N ALA A 122 -6.05 -0.68 -7.07
CA ALA A 122 -6.22 0.58 -7.77
C ALA A 122 -7.11 0.38 -9.02
N SER A 123 -8.13 1.23 -9.14
CA SER A 123 -9.01 1.26 -10.32
C SER A 123 -8.33 1.92 -11.52
N TRP A 124 -8.92 1.76 -12.71
CA TRP A 124 -8.43 2.40 -13.93
C TRP A 124 -8.26 3.92 -13.78
N GLY A 125 -9.25 4.59 -13.19
CA GLY A 125 -9.19 6.05 -12.95
C GLY A 125 -8.05 6.45 -12.01
N THR A 126 -7.79 5.64 -10.96
CA THR A 126 -6.65 5.86 -10.06
C THR A 126 -5.31 5.68 -10.78
N MET A 127 -5.19 4.66 -11.64
CA MET A 127 -4.00 4.42 -12.44
C MET A 127 -3.79 5.52 -13.48
N PHE A 128 -4.87 6.02 -14.10
CA PHE A 128 -4.82 7.16 -15.00
C PHE A 128 -4.33 8.43 -14.28
N LEU A 129 -4.93 8.76 -13.14
CA LEU A 129 -4.50 9.91 -12.33
C LEU A 129 -3.03 9.80 -11.94
N ARG A 130 -2.61 8.61 -11.49
CA ARG A 130 -1.22 8.32 -11.14
C ARG A 130 -0.28 8.52 -12.34
N GLY A 131 -0.66 8.01 -13.51
CA GLY A 131 0.11 8.15 -14.75
C GLY A 131 0.19 9.62 -15.20
N LEU A 132 -0.91 10.36 -15.12
CA LEU A 132 -0.96 11.78 -15.44
C LEU A 132 -0.06 12.59 -14.50
N CYS A 133 -0.17 12.36 -13.18
CA CYS A 133 0.70 13.00 -12.20
C CYS A 133 2.17 12.68 -12.43
N MET A 134 2.51 11.41 -12.72
CA MET A 134 3.86 11.00 -13.06
C MET A 134 4.37 11.78 -14.28
N TRP A 135 3.57 11.83 -15.36
CA TRP A 135 3.96 12.52 -16.59
C TRP A 135 4.17 14.02 -16.39
N VAL A 136 3.28 14.68 -15.63
CA VAL A 136 3.39 16.10 -15.30
C VAL A 136 4.59 16.38 -14.40
N LEU A 137 4.79 15.57 -13.33
CA LEU A 137 5.86 15.80 -12.37
C LEU A 137 7.24 15.44 -12.94
N ASP A 138 7.35 14.33 -13.67
CA ASP A 138 8.61 13.90 -14.29
C ASP A 138 8.95 14.77 -15.51
N GLY A 139 7.96 15.43 -16.13
CA GLY A 139 8.18 16.44 -17.17
C GLY A 139 8.91 17.68 -16.64
N PHE A 140 8.85 17.94 -15.34
CA PHE A 140 9.65 18.97 -14.67
C PHE A 140 10.80 18.28 -13.91
N ALA A 141 12.05 18.57 -14.26
CA ALA A 141 13.23 17.94 -13.65
C ALA A 141 13.23 18.02 -12.12
N LEU A 142 12.73 19.10 -11.53
CA LEU A 142 12.59 19.28 -10.08
C LEU A 142 11.53 18.33 -9.49
N GLY A 143 10.42 18.10 -10.17
CA GLY A 143 9.35 17.21 -9.73
C GLY A 143 9.81 15.76 -9.67
N GLY A 144 10.52 15.30 -10.69
CA GLY A 144 11.13 13.97 -10.73
C GLY A 144 12.16 13.76 -9.62
N LEU A 145 13.03 14.76 -9.38
CA LEU A 145 14.02 14.71 -8.29
C LEU A 145 13.34 14.62 -6.92
N VAL A 146 12.36 15.46 -6.64
CA VAL A 146 11.59 15.44 -5.38
C VAL A 146 10.90 14.09 -5.20
N SER A 147 10.25 13.58 -6.25
CA SER A 147 9.59 12.27 -6.24
C SER A 147 10.57 11.14 -5.94
N PHE A 148 11.77 11.18 -6.50
CA PHE A 148 12.82 10.20 -6.27
C PHE A 148 13.37 10.27 -4.82
N VAL A 149 13.64 11.47 -4.31
CA VAL A 149 14.09 11.65 -2.92
C VAL A 149 13.02 11.14 -1.94
N MET A 150 11.75 11.49 -2.16
CA MET A 150 10.65 10.98 -1.34
C MET A 150 10.55 9.46 -1.35
N PHE A 151 10.74 8.85 -2.51
CA PHE A 151 10.77 7.39 -2.64
C PHE A 151 11.88 6.74 -1.81
N LEU A 152 13.05 7.37 -1.69
CA LEU A 152 14.17 6.85 -0.90
C LEU A 152 13.99 7.05 0.60
N VAL A 153 13.44 8.20 1.01
CA VAL A 153 13.35 8.58 2.43
C VAL A 153 12.07 8.08 3.09
N ASN A 154 10.98 7.95 2.32
CA ASN A 154 9.70 7.57 2.86
C ASN A 154 9.67 6.07 3.24
N LYS A 155 9.30 5.78 4.48
CA LYS A 155 9.15 4.39 4.98
C LYS A 155 8.17 3.55 4.14
N ASP A 156 7.14 4.19 3.59
CA ASP A 156 6.13 3.55 2.74
C ASP A 156 6.61 3.37 1.30
N ARG A 157 7.83 3.83 0.98
CA ARG A 157 8.44 3.78 -0.36
C ARG A 157 7.54 4.38 -1.44
N ARG A 158 6.77 5.42 -1.10
CA ARG A 158 5.89 6.14 -2.03
C ARG A 158 6.63 7.25 -2.74
N THR A 159 6.39 7.36 -4.02
CA THR A 159 6.74 8.54 -4.81
C THR A 159 5.69 9.63 -4.63
N LEU A 160 5.99 10.83 -5.09
CA LEU A 160 5.04 11.95 -4.99
C LEU A 160 3.72 11.64 -5.70
N TYR A 161 3.75 11.04 -6.88
CA TYR A 161 2.53 10.65 -7.62
C TYR A 161 1.79 9.46 -6.97
N ASP A 162 2.47 8.57 -6.23
CA ASP A 162 1.83 7.54 -5.43
C ASP A 162 1.05 8.16 -4.26
N LEU A 163 1.60 9.21 -3.62
CA LEU A 163 0.93 9.94 -2.54
C LEU A 163 -0.31 10.67 -3.04
N VAL A 164 -0.21 11.39 -4.16
CA VAL A 164 -1.33 12.13 -4.76
C VAL A 164 -2.46 11.18 -5.15
N SER A 165 -2.14 10.02 -5.71
CA SER A 165 -3.14 9.01 -6.09
C SER A 165 -3.60 8.11 -4.93
N GLY A 166 -3.04 8.26 -3.72
CA GLY A 166 -3.41 7.50 -2.52
C GLY A 166 -3.07 6.02 -2.59
N VAL A 167 -2.08 5.62 -3.39
CA VAL A 167 -1.71 4.23 -3.58
C VAL A 167 -0.36 3.87 -2.97
N VAL A 168 -0.14 2.58 -2.74
CA VAL A 168 1.17 1.95 -2.50
C VAL A 168 1.39 0.86 -3.54
N VAL A 169 2.65 0.59 -3.85
CA VAL A 169 2.99 -0.51 -4.77
C VAL A 169 3.37 -1.74 -3.96
N LEU A 170 2.59 -2.79 -4.11
CA LEU A 170 2.79 -4.09 -3.47
C LEU A 170 3.45 -5.07 -4.44
N HIS A 171 4.20 -6.00 -3.89
CA HIS A 171 4.63 -7.21 -4.56
C HIS A 171 3.63 -8.31 -4.23
N ASP A 172 3.04 -8.90 -5.26
CA ASP A 172 2.02 -9.94 -5.20
C ASP A 172 2.49 -11.14 -6.03
N PRO A 173 3.40 -11.97 -5.47
CA PRO A 173 4.02 -13.07 -6.21
C PRO A 173 3.02 -14.17 -6.57
N ASN A 174 1.94 -14.28 -5.84
CA ASN A 174 0.93 -15.33 -6.00
C ASN A 174 -0.35 -14.84 -6.70
N ASP A 175 -0.36 -13.58 -7.19
CA ASP A 175 -1.54 -12.94 -7.81
C ASP A 175 -2.81 -13.08 -6.93
N VAL A 176 -2.67 -12.91 -5.60
CA VAL A 176 -3.79 -13.02 -4.64
C VAL A 176 -4.78 -11.86 -4.74
N LEU A 177 -4.35 -10.74 -5.31
CA LEU A 177 -5.20 -9.59 -5.54
C LEU A 177 -6.03 -9.76 -6.83
N PRO A 178 -7.32 -9.35 -6.84
CA PRO A 178 -8.20 -9.47 -8.01
C PRO A 178 -7.79 -8.57 -9.16
#